data_7d25f637e39a298892046224d839183f
#
_entry.id   7d25f637e39a298892046224d839183f
#
_cell.length_a   1.000
_cell.length_b   1.000
_cell.length_c   1.000
_cell.angle_alpha   90.00
_cell.angle_beta   90.00
_cell.angle_gamma   90.00
#
_symmetry.space_group_name_H-M   'P 1'
#
loop_
_entity.id
_entity.type
_entity.pdbx_description
1 polymer ?
#
loop_
_entity_poly.entity_id
_entity_poly.type
_entity_poly.pdbx_seq_one_letter_code
_entity_poly.pdbx_strand_id
1 'polypeptide(L)'
;MENRSLPKNLRKLKILVAFLSLTIAISISSCSKKGTEAPTTKPPTLPPATPTSFTAAEATIAFNSFNTIYYSPADKLYYSTTEKKGLAAIWTQAIYWDNVMNIYERTKDPAYYKLITDMYDGGAKRYDNYNWDNSVEWFIYDDMMWWIMSLTRAYEITKNQAYLDKAKSGFAKVWSGSYDPVKGGMFWDFKHSGKNACINFPTVIAAVRLYNVTKDEAYLTKAKEIYAWSRINLFDIAKGRVADHKVGDNNPGFEDYTYNQGTLIGAAVLLYKNTNTQSYLDDAKIAANYTKNIMSDPSGILPAEGDWNEQGVLKAIFAQYLADLAKAYPAGDYAKWAIFNADTAWGNRDFGRGIMHRNYKAPCPTGVVQSYESSSAVAFMQLFAPAN
;
A
#
# COMPACT_ATOMS: atom_id res chain seq x y z
N MET A 1 -27.20 -7.22 42.33
CA MET A 1 -27.05 -8.61 42.82
C MET A 1 -26.94 -9.45 41.53
N GLU A 2 -25.82 -9.88 41.15
CA GLU A 2 -24.93 -10.96 41.43
C GLU A 2 -23.57 -10.76 40.75
N ASN A 3 -22.54 -10.83 41.55
CA ASN A 3 -21.14 -10.92 41.18
C ASN A 3 -20.85 -12.30 40.56
N ARG A 4 -20.18 -12.37 39.42
CA ARG A 4 -19.41 -13.56 39.05
C ARG A 4 -17.98 -13.17 38.69
N SER A 5 -17.10 -13.52 39.60
CA SER A 5 -15.65 -13.42 39.55
C SER A 5 -15.04 -14.40 38.56
N LEU A 6 -14.03 -13.92 37.79
CA LEU A 6 -13.14 -14.76 36.98
C LEU A 6 -12.08 -15.47 37.83
N PRO A 7 -11.69 -16.70 37.51
CA PRO A 7 -10.68 -17.44 38.29
C PRO A 7 -9.25 -17.00 37.92
N LYS A 8 -8.47 -16.70 38.96
CA LYS A 8 -7.00 -16.55 38.89
C LYS A 8 -6.37 -17.94 38.85
N ASN A 9 -5.62 -18.26 37.80
CA ASN A 9 -4.47 -19.17 37.89
C ASN A 9 -3.69 -19.17 36.56
N LEU A 10 -2.58 -18.47 36.53
CA LEU A 10 -1.49 -18.73 35.60
C LEU A 10 -0.18 -18.77 36.39
N ARG A 11 0.26 -20.01 36.65
CA ARG A 11 1.55 -20.31 37.28
C ARG A 11 2.69 -19.96 36.33
N LYS A 12 3.66 -19.23 36.87
CA LYS A 12 4.97 -18.93 36.26
C LYS A 12 5.76 -20.22 36.09
N LEU A 13 6.16 -20.52 34.88
CA LEU A 13 7.17 -21.54 34.59
C LEU A 13 8.47 -20.81 34.20
N LYS A 14 9.42 -20.78 35.13
CA LYS A 14 10.81 -20.38 34.87
C LYS A 14 11.56 -21.60 34.37
N ILE A 15 12.06 -21.54 33.13
CA ILE A 15 13.05 -22.51 32.59
C ILE A 15 14.40 -21.87 32.69
N LEU A 16 15.25 -22.49 33.52
CA LEU A 16 16.67 -22.20 33.70
C LEU A 16 17.44 -22.99 32.63
N VAL A 17 18.10 -22.31 31.70
CA VAL A 17 19.03 -22.97 30.76
C VAL A 17 20.46 -22.73 31.24
N ALA A 18 21.11 -23.79 31.70
CA ALA A 18 22.50 -23.79 32.07
C ALA A 18 23.40 -23.96 30.82
N PHE A 19 24.33 -23.05 30.62
CA PHE A 19 25.41 -23.20 29.65
C PHE A 19 26.47 -24.17 30.16
N LEU A 20 26.74 -25.22 29.40
CA LEU A 20 27.92 -26.07 29.62
C LEU A 20 28.85 -25.88 28.42
N SER A 21 29.93 -25.15 28.62
CA SER A 21 31.01 -24.98 27.65
C SER A 21 32.00 -26.15 27.81
N LEU A 22 32.19 -26.92 26.74
CA LEU A 22 33.21 -27.98 26.66
C LEU A 22 34.21 -27.58 25.57
N THR A 23 35.40 -27.15 25.99
CA THR A 23 36.56 -26.91 25.14
C THR A 23 37.32 -28.22 24.94
N ILE A 24 37.39 -28.69 23.70
CA ILE A 24 38.32 -29.78 23.31
C ILE A 24 39.37 -29.16 22.40
N ALA A 25 40.59 -29.14 22.89
CA ALA A 25 41.80 -28.83 22.13
C ALA A 25 42.32 -30.13 21.47
N ILE A 26 42.37 -30.18 20.16
CA ILE A 26 43.03 -31.24 19.43
C ILE A 26 44.23 -30.62 18.70
N SER A 27 45.42 -30.98 19.15
CA SER A 27 46.69 -30.69 18.49
C SER A 27 46.93 -31.75 17.41
N ILE A 28 47.04 -31.34 16.15
CA ILE A 28 47.46 -32.22 15.08
C ILE A 28 48.76 -31.65 14.49
N SER A 29 49.80 -32.45 14.61
CA SER A 29 51.16 -32.21 14.11
C SER A 29 51.19 -32.28 12.59
N SER A 30 51.88 -31.31 11.99
CA SER A 30 52.12 -31.16 10.57
C SER A 30 53.17 -32.15 10.06
N CYS A 31 52.88 -32.81 8.95
CA CYS A 31 53.91 -33.40 8.11
C CYS A 31 53.78 -32.90 6.68
N SER A 32 54.70 -32.09 6.25
CA SER A 32 54.77 -31.50 4.91
C SER A 32 55.14 -32.51 3.84
N LYS A 33 54.33 -32.62 2.78
CA LYS A 33 54.78 -33.08 1.46
C LYS A 33 54.52 -32.00 0.45
N LYS A 34 55.57 -31.51 -0.21
CA LYS A 34 55.47 -30.64 -1.39
C LYS A 34 54.86 -31.44 -2.55
N GLY A 35 53.69 -31.07 -2.95
CA GLY A 35 53.09 -31.44 -4.21
C GLY A 35 52.95 -30.20 -5.10
N THR A 36 53.49 -30.27 -6.31
CA THR A 36 53.39 -29.26 -7.36
C THR A 36 51.93 -29.13 -7.79
N GLU A 37 51.25 -28.01 -7.43
CA GLU A 37 49.93 -27.71 -7.94
C GLU A 37 50.00 -27.21 -9.38
N ALA A 38 49.19 -27.80 -10.25
CA ALA A 38 48.90 -27.30 -11.60
C ALA A 38 48.07 -25.99 -11.48
N PRO A 39 48.26 -25.02 -12.38
CA PRO A 39 47.50 -23.78 -12.31
C PRO A 39 46.00 -24.04 -12.56
N THR A 40 45.20 -23.88 -11.52
CA THR A 40 43.73 -23.84 -11.65
C THR A 40 43.32 -22.54 -12.33
N THR A 41 42.96 -22.62 -13.60
CA THR A 41 42.29 -21.53 -14.32
C THR A 41 40.92 -21.32 -13.69
N LYS A 42 40.79 -20.19 -12.97
CA LYS A 42 39.51 -19.72 -12.45
C LYS A 42 38.52 -19.60 -13.64
N PRO A 43 37.32 -20.18 -13.59
CA PRO A 43 36.33 -19.99 -14.65
C PRO A 43 36.11 -18.48 -14.87
N PRO A 44 35.92 -18.01 -16.12
CA PRO A 44 35.65 -16.61 -16.35
C PRO A 44 34.36 -16.22 -15.61
N THR A 45 34.47 -15.30 -14.68
CA THR A 45 33.32 -14.64 -14.09
C THR A 45 32.62 -13.90 -15.21
N LEU A 46 31.46 -14.37 -15.63
CA LEU A 46 30.56 -13.60 -16.49
C LEU A 46 30.34 -12.23 -15.80
N PRO A 47 30.46 -11.12 -16.53
CA PRO A 47 30.08 -9.83 -15.99
C PRO A 47 28.64 -9.94 -15.49
N PRO A 48 28.29 -9.31 -14.34
CA PRO A 48 26.92 -9.29 -13.90
C PRO A 48 26.05 -8.77 -15.04
N ALA A 49 25.07 -9.57 -15.47
CA ALA A 49 24.09 -9.14 -16.45
C ALA A 49 23.53 -7.79 -15.95
N THR A 50 23.59 -6.77 -16.78
CA THR A 50 22.89 -5.52 -16.49
C THR A 50 21.44 -5.89 -16.26
N PRO A 51 20.82 -5.55 -15.11
CA PRO A 51 19.44 -5.88 -14.87
C PRO A 51 18.61 -5.29 -16.00
N THR A 52 18.06 -6.13 -16.86
CA THR A 52 17.08 -5.69 -17.85
C THR A 52 15.82 -5.38 -17.08
N SER A 53 15.41 -4.10 -17.08
CA SER A 53 14.15 -3.67 -16.49
C SER A 53 12.99 -4.52 -17.03
N PHE A 54 11.99 -4.82 -16.18
CA PHE A 54 10.80 -5.52 -16.64
C PHE A 54 10.15 -4.78 -17.82
N THR A 55 9.54 -5.53 -18.71
CA THR A 55 8.86 -5.03 -19.90
C THR A 55 7.39 -4.71 -19.63
N ALA A 56 6.76 -3.94 -20.53
CA ALA A 56 5.32 -3.70 -20.49
C ALA A 56 4.50 -5.02 -20.61
N ALA A 57 5.01 -5.99 -21.35
CA ALA A 57 4.41 -7.32 -21.46
C ALA A 57 4.47 -8.07 -20.10
N GLU A 58 5.62 -8.03 -19.43
CA GLU A 58 5.76 -8.64 -18.10
C GLU A 58 4.89 -7.97 -17.04
N ALA A 59 4.71 -6.65 -17.11
CA ALA A 59 3.74 -5.96 -16.28
C ALA A 59 2.31 -6.49 -16.50
N THR A 60 1.92 -6.75 -17.74
CA THR A 60 0.63 -7.38 -18.07
C THR A 60 0.53 -8.80 -17.52
N ILE A 61 1.59 -9.60 -17.66
CA ILE A 61 1.65 -10.97 -17.10
C ILE A 61 1.51 -10.91 -15.58
N ALA A 62 2.19 -10.02 -14.90
CA ALA A 62 2.11 -9.88 -13.44
C ALA A 62 0.67 -9.60 -12.95
N PHE A 63 -0.04 -8.67 -13.59
CA PHE A 63 -1.44 -8.41 -13.27
C PHE A 63 -2.32 -9.63 -13.57
N ASN A 64 -2.18 -10.23 -14.75
CA ASN A 64 -3.00 -11.38 -15.15
C ASN A 64 -2.78 -12.59 -14.25
N SER A 65 -1.56 -12.82 -13.78
CA SER A 65 -1.24 -13.87 -12.79
C SER A 65 -1.95 -13.60 -11.47
N PHE A 66 -1.86 -12.37 -10.94
CA PHE A 66 -2.59 -11.95 -9.75
C PHE A 66 -4.10 -12.13 -9.93
N ASN A 67 -4.66 -11.63 -11.03
CA ASN A 67 -6.09 -11.72 -11.32
C ASN A 67 -6.57 -13.18 -11.46
N THR A 68 -5.83 -14.04 -12.15
CA THR A 68 -6.18 -15.46 -12.33
C THR A 68 -6.21 -16.22 -11.00
N ILE A 69 -5.30 -15.88 -10.10
CA ILE A 69 -5.18 -16.60 -8.82
C ILE A 69 -6.19 -16.09 -7.80
N TYR A 70 -6.42 -14.79 -7.71
CA TYR A 70 -7.19 -14.23 -6.60
C TYR A 70 -8.59 -13.75 -6.99
N TYR A 71 -8.89 -13.47 -8.26
CA TYR A 71 -10.22 -12.97 -8.62
C TYR A 71 -11.28 -14.08 -8.60
N SER A 72 -12.44 -13.79 -8.00
CA SER A 72 -13.64 -14.61 -8.00
C SER A 72 -14.63 -14.08 -9.06
N PRO A 73 -14.82 -14.75 -10.20
CA PRO A 73 -15.83 -14.33 -11.17
C PRO A 73 -17.27 -14.37 -10.64
N ALA A 74 -17.55 -15.23 -9.65
CA ALA A 74 -18.86 -15.38 -9.03
C ALA A 74 -19.20 -14.22 -8.08
N ASP A 75 -18.20 -13.78 -7.31
CA ASP A 75 -18.36 -12.68 -6.36
C ASP A 75 -17.98 -11.33 -6.97
N LYS A 76 -17.24 -11.33 -8.09
CA LYS A 76 -16.64 -10.15 -8.74
C LYS A 76 -15.72 -9.34 -7.80
N LEU A 77 -15.09 -10.03 -6.85
CA LEU A 77 -14.17 -9.54 -5.85
C LEU A 77 -12.98 -10.50 -5.73
N TYR A 78 -11.96 -10.12 -4.96
CA TYR A 78 -10.76 -10.92 -4.80
C TYR A 78 -10.80 -11.79 -3.54
N TYR A 79 -10.30 -13.02 -3.65
CA TYR A 79 -10.05 -13.91 -2.53
C TYR A 79 -8.91 -13.41 -1.66
N SER A 80 -8.94 -13.78 -0.38
CA SER A 80 -7.90 -13.45 0.59
C SER A 80 -6.58 -14.18 0.35
N THR A 81 -6.64 -15.42 -0.16
CA THR A 81 -5.47 -16.28 -0.33
C THR A 81 -5.49 -17.08 -1.64
N THR A 82 -4.34 -17.65 -2.01
CA THR A 82 -4.20 -18.57 -3.14
C THR A 82 -5.07 -19.83 -3.01
N GLU A 83 -5.54 -20.16 -1.80
CA GLU A 83 -6.47 -21.28 -1.58
C GLU A 83 -7.93 -20.96 -1.96
N LYS A 84 -8.24 -19.69 -2.26
CA LYS A 84 -9.58 -19.21 -2.61
C LYS A 84 -10.63 -19.47 -1.52
N LYS A 85 -10.21 -19.43 -0.26
CA LYS A 85 -11.09 -19.58 0.90
C LYS A 85 -11.40 -18.20 1.50
N GLY A 86 -12.59 -17.69 1.20
CA GLY A 86 -13.06 -16.38 1.66
C GLY A 86 -12.49 -15.20 0.87
N LEU A 87 -13.25 -14.12 0.87
CA LEU A 87 -12.87 -12.86 0.22
C LEU A 87 -11.86 -12.09 1.06
N ALA A 88 -11.06 -11.28 0.40
CA ALA A 88 -10.14 -10.35 1.06
C ALA A 88 -10.91 -9.28 1.85
N ALA A 89 -10.22 -8.62 2.78
CA ALA A 89 -10.77 -7.56 3.61
C ALA A 89 -11.39 -6.43 2.76
N ILE A 90 -12.45 -5.83 3.26
CA ILE A 90 -13.26 -4.84 2.54
C ILE A 90 -12.39 -3.70 1.97
N TRP A 91 -11.49 -3.13 2.74
CA TRP A 91 -10.66 -2.01 2.33
C TRP A 91 -9.63 -2.41 1.26
N THR A 92 -9.08 -3.63 1.33
CA THR A 92 -8.10 -4.11 0.34
C THR A 92 -8.74 -4.31 -1.04
N GLN A 93 -10.04 -4.61 -1.10
CA GLN A 93 -10.77 -4.70 -2.38
C GLN A 93 -10.73 -3.37 -3.15
N ALA A 94 -10.83 -2.23 -2.46
CA ALA A 94 -10.69 -0.92 -3.09
C ALA A 94 -9.29 -0.73 -3.71
N ILE A 95 -8.24 -1.20 -3.03
CA ILE A 95 -6.86 -1.13 -3.54
C ILE A 95 -6.65 -2.07 -4.73
N TYR A 96 -7.25 -3.25 -4.72
CA TYR A 96 -7.21 -4.16 -5.88
C TYR A 96 -7.99 -3.58 -7.07
N TRP A 97 -9.08 -2.86 -6.81
CA TRP A 97 -9.80 -2.12 -7.85
C TRP A 97 -8.93 -1.03 -8.48
N ASP A 98 -8.11 -0.33 -7.68
CA ASP A 98 -7.11 0.60 -8.22
C ASP A 98 -6.08 -0.11 -9.12
N ASN A 99 -5.65 -1.33 -8.79
CA ASN A 99 -4.78 -2.11 -9.68
C ASN A 99 -5.46 -2.47 -11.01
N VAL A 100 -6.75 -2.79 -11.00
CA VAL A 100 -7.55 -3.00 -12.22
C VAL A 100 -7.61 -1.72 -13.05
N MET A 101 -7.83 -0.57 -12.40
CA MET A 101 -7.84 0.73 -13.08
C MET A 101 -6.45 1.07 -13.65
N ASN A 102 -5.38 0.73 -12.95
CA ASN A 102 -4.00 0.97 -13.42
C ASN A 102 -3.70 0.21 -14.72
N ILE A 103 -4.01 -1.08 -14.80
CA ILE A 103 -3.78 -1.81 -16.04
C ILE A 103 -4.68 -1.33 -17.17
N TYR A 104 -5.93 -0.98 -16.90
CA TYR A 104 -6.79 -0.39 -17.91
C TYR A 104 -6.24 0.95 -18.43
N GLU A 105 -5.81 1.84 -17.54
CA GLU A 105 -5.24 3.13 -17.95
C GLU A 105 -3.98 2.97 -18.78
N ARG A 106 -3.16 1.97 -18.51
CA ARG A 106 -1.95 1.67 -19.26
C ARG A 106 -2.24 1.03 -20.63
N THR A 107 -3.18 0.07 -20.69
CA THR A 107 -3.38 -0.77 -21.89
C THR A 107 -4.55 -0.33 -22.76
N LYS A 108 -5.56 0.29 -22.17
CA LYS A 108 -6.87 0.60 -22.77
C LYS A 108 -7.63 -0.63 -23.27
N ASP A 109 -7.25 -1.81 -22.81
CA ASP A 109 -7.92 -3.06 -23.19
C ASP A 109 -9.35 -3.11 -22.59
N PRO A 110 -10.39 -3.32 -23.42
CA PRO A 110 -11.78 -3.39 -22.97
C PRO A 110 -12.07 -4.51 -21.96
N ALA A 111 -11.24 -5.55 -21.91
CA ALA A 111 -11.40 -6.61 -20.90
C ALA A 111 -11.16 -6.07 -19.48
N TYR A 112 -10.19 -5.18 -19.30
CA TYR A 112 -9.95 -4.55 -18.00
C TYR A 112 -10.97 -3.47 -17.69
N TYR A 113 -11.54 -2.79 -18.70
CA TYR A 113 -12.68 -1.90 -18.50
C TYR A 113 -13.89 -2.67 -17.95
N LYS A 114 -14.17 -3.85 -18.52
CA LYS A 114 -15.21 -4.74 -17.98
C LYS A 114 -14.94 -5.14 -16.53
N LEU A 115 -13.68 -5.42 -16.19
CA LEU A 115 -13.30 -5.79 -14.82
C LEU A 115 -13.50 -4.61 -13.85
N ILE A 116 -13.33 -3.34 -14.29
CA ILE A 116 -13.68 -2.18 -13.47
C ILE A 116 -15.17 -2.20 -13.12
N THR A 117 -16.06 -2.47 -14.08
CA THR A 117 -17.51 -2.53 -13.83
C THR A 117 -17.90 -3.75 -13.00
N ASP A 118 -17.27 -4.90 -13.24
CA ASP A 118 -17.51 -6.11 -12.46
C ASP A 118 -17.17 -5.91 -10.97
N MET A 119 -16.08 -5.24 -10.65
CA MET A 119 -15.72 -4.97 -9.26
C MET A 119 -16.69 -4.01 -8.56
N TYR A 120 -17.22 -3.03 -9.27
CA TYR A 120 -18.31 -2.21 -8.73
C TYR A 120 -19.55 -3.06 -8.40
N ASP A 121 -19.96 -3.92 -9.32
CA ASP A 121 -21.12 -4.82 -9.12
C ASP A 121 -20.87 -5.79 -7.96
N GLY A 122 -19.65 -6.32 -7.83
CA GLY A 122 -19.23 -7.19 -6.72
C GLY A 122 -19.33 -6.48 -5.37
N GLY A 123 -18.80 -5.26 -5.29
CA GLY A 123 -18.90 -4.41 -4.12
C GLY A 123 -20.37 -4.06 -3.79
N ALA A 124 -21.18 -3.70 -4.79
CA ALA A 124 -22.60 -3.43 -4.62
C ALA A 124 -23.35 -4.66 -4.05
N LYS A 125 -23.10 -5.86 -4.62
CA LYS A 125 -23.71 -7.10 -4.16
C LYS A 125 -23.28 -7.46 -2.73
N ARG A 126 -21.99 -7.30 -2.41
CA ARG A 126 -21.41 -7.76 -1.14
C ARG A 126 -21.64 -6.78 0.00
N TYR A 127 -21.66 -5.47 -0.27
CA TYR A 127 -21.65 -4.41 0.73
C TYR A 127 -22.94 -3.57 0.68
N ASP A 128 -24.09 -4.24 0.63
CA ASP A 128 -25.43 -3.64 0.73
C ASP A 128 -25.62 -2.44 -0.24
N ASN A 129 -25.26 -2.62 -1.50
CA ASN A 129 -25.33 -1.59 -2.55
C ASN A 129 -24.69 -0.24 -2.14
N TYR A 130 -23.57 -0.30 -1.43
CA TYR A 130 -22.93 0.90 -0.87
C TYR A 130 -23.89 1.73 -0.01
N ASN A 131 -24.67 1.06 0.83
CA ASN A 131 -25.47 1.69 1.85
C ASN A 131 -24.56 2.08 3.03
N TRP A 132 -24.03 3.29 2.99
CA TRP A 132 -23.07 3.81 3.95
C TRP A 132 -23.63 3.93 5.38
N ASP A 133 -24.95 3.78 5.59
CA ASP A 133 -25.57 3.73 6.90
C ASP A 133 -25.60 2.33 7.51
N ASN A 134 -25.27 1.28 6.74
CA ASN A 134 -25.16 -0.07 7.23
C ASN A 134 -23.84 -0.27 7.98
N SER A 135 -23.86 -0.01 9.30
CA SER A 135 -22.67 -0.11 10.16
C SER A 135 -22.17 -1.55 10.41
N VAL A 136 -22.87 -2.57 9.91
CA VAL A 136 -22.38 -3.95 9.94
C VAL A 136 -21.35 -4.17 8.84
N GLU A 137 -21.56 -3.64 7.67
CA GLU A 137 -20.62 -3.71 6.55
C GLU A 137 -19.60 -2.55 6.61
N TRP A 138 -20.05 -1.33 6.89
CA TRP A 138 -19.26 -0.11 6.92
C TRP A 138 -19.04 0.36 8.36
N PHE A 139 -18.18 -0.33 9.08
CA PHE A 139 -18.00 -0.16 10.53
C PHE A 139 -16.82 0.75 10.91
N ILE A 140 -16.06 1.24 9.93
CA ILE A 140 -14.88 2.12 10.12
C ILE A 140 -14.86 3.17 9.01
N TYR A 141 -14.58 4.43 9.34
CA TYR A 141 -14.56 5.53 8.38
C TYR A 141 -13.45 5.43 7.34
N ASP A 142 -12.27 4.91 7.69
CA ASP A 142 -11.18 4.79 6.72
C ASP A 142 -11.47 3.72 5.66
N ASP A 143 -12.07 2.59 6.00
CA ASP A 143 -12.52 1.58 5.03
C ASP A 143 -13.51 2.19 4.02
N MET A 144 -14.47 3.02 4.49
CA MET A 144 -15.36 3.77 3.62
C MET A 144 -14.59 4.70 2.69
N MET A 145 -13.57 5.41 3.22
CA MET A 145 -12.82 6.40 2.45
C MET A 145 -12.00 5.76 1.33
N TRP A 146 -11.44 4.57 1.52
CA TRP A 146 -10.76 3.83 0.46
C TRP A 146 -11.69 3.57 -0.72
N TRP A 147 -12.91 3.11 -0.46
CA TRP A 147 -13.90 2.91 -1.50
C TRP A 147 -14.37 4.20 -2.17
N ILE A 148 -14.53 5.29 -1.42
CA ILE A 148 -14.90 6.61 -1.96
C ILE A 148 -13.85 7.11 -2.94
N MET A 149 -12.56 6.94 -2.62
CA MET A 149 -11.46 7.30 -3.53
C MET A 149 -11.49 6.49 -4.82
N SER A 150 -11.68 5.17 -4.73
CA SER A 150 -11.73 4.28 -5.89
C SER A 150 -13.00 4.48 -6.72
N LEU A 151 -14.15 4.72 -6.10
CA LEU A 151 -15.40 5.10 -6.78
C LEU A 151 -15.25 6.39 -7.59
N THR A 152 -14.61 7.41 -6.99
CA THR A 152 -14.38 8.68 -7.70
C THR A 152 -13.45 8.48 -8.90
N ARG A 153 -12.38 7.70 -8.73
CA ARG A 153 -11.46 7.36 -9.82
C ARG A 153 -12.14 6.53 -10.92
N ALA A 154 -12.95 5.55 -10.54
CA ALA A 154 -13.73 4.77 -11.50
C ALA A 154 -14.70 5.65 -12.30
N TYR A 155 -15.30 6.67 -11.68
CA TYR A 155 -16.06 7.69 -12.41
C TYR A 155 -15.19 8.51 -13.36
N GLU A 156 -14.00 8.93 -12.95
CA GLU A 156 -13.06 9.66 -13.82
C GLU A 156 -12.76 8.87 -15.11
N ILE A 157 -12.66 7.54 -15.01
CA ILE A 157 -12.38 6.64 -16.12
C ILE A 157 -13.64 6.36 -16.96
N THR A 158 -14.75 6.01 -16.31
CA THR A 158 -15.93 5.41 -16.97
C THR A 158 -17.03 6.40 -17.28
N LYS A 159 -17.08 7.54 -16.58
CA LYS A 159 -18.16 8.52 -16.59
C LYS A 159 -19.52 7.95 -16.15
N ASN A 160 -19.54 6.79 -15.49
CA ASN A 160 -20.75 6.21 -14.93
C ASN A 160 -21.22 6.99 -13.69
N GLN A 161 -22.35 7.66 -13.82
CA GLN A 161 -22.88 8.56 -12.78
C GLN A 161 -23.14 7.84 -11.45
N ALA A 162 -23.50 6.56 -11.46
CA ALA A 162 -23.72 5.79 -10.24
C ALA A 162 -22.49 5.76 -9.33
N TYR A 163 -21.27 5.72 -9.89
CA TYR A 163 -20.03 5.73 -9.11
C TYR A 163 -19.83 7.07 -8.41
N LEU A 164 -20.08 8.17 -9.12
CA LEU A 164 -19.99 9.51 -8.53
C LEU A 164 -21.02 9.73 -7.43
N ASP A 165 -22.26 9.27 -7.65
CA ASP A 165 -23.34 9.42 -6.67
C ASP A 165 -23.02 8.66 -5.37
N LYS A 166 -22.49 7.43 -5.49
CA LYS A 166 -22.01 6.65 -4.33
C LYS A 166 -20.80 7.32 -3.65
N ALA A 167 -19.86 7.82 -4.41
CA ALA A 167 -18.70 8.54 -3.86
C ALA A 167 -19.13 9.81 -3.09
N LYS A 168 -20.03 10.61 -3.65
CA LYS A 168 -20.54 11.83 -3.00
C LYS A 168 -21.33 11.52 -1.71
N SER A 169 -22.22 10.54 -1.76
CA SER A 169 -23.00 10.15 -0.57
C SER A 169 -22.09 9.56 0.52
N GLY A 170 -21.11 8.74 0.16
CA GLY A 170 -20.13 8.20 1.10
C GLY A 170 -19.28 9.30 1.71
N PHE A 171 -18.76 10.22 0.90
CA PHE A 171 -17.98 11.35 1.40
C PHE A 171 -18.78 12.21 2.39
N ALA A 172 -20.03 12.50 2.08
CA ALA A 172 -20.92 13.25 2.97
C ALA A 172 -21.15 12.51 4.30
N LYS A 173 -21.34 11.18 4.24
CA LYS A 173 -21.51 10.34 5.44
C LYS A 173 -20.25 10.33 6.31
N VAL A 174 -19.08 10.11 5.71
CA VAL A 174 -17.81 10.12 6.45
C VAL A 174 -17.52 11.51 7.02
N TRP A 175 -17.74 12.56 6.23
CA TRP A 175 -17.52 13.92 6.70
C TRP A 175 -18.38 14.24 7.92
N SER A 176 -19.68 13.94 7.87
CA SER A 176 -20.62 14.25 8.97
C SER A 176 -20.33 13.47 10.25
N GLY A 177 -19.77 12.25 10.14
CA GLY A 177 -19.54 11.38 11.30
C GLY A 177 -18.10 11.43 11.84
N SER A 178 -17.13 11.75 10.99
CA SER A 178 -15.70 11.65 11.32
C SER A 178 -15.02 13.01 11.55
N TYR A 179 -15.51 14.10 10.94
CA TYR A 179 -14.90 15.40 11.08
C TYR A 179 -15.08 15.96 12.50
N ASP A 180 -14.00 16.48 13.08
CA ASP A 180 -14.05 17.18 14.37
C ASP A 180 -14.15 18.70 14.16
N PRO A 181 -15.32 19.33 14.37
CA PRO A 181 -15.50 20.74 14.14
C PRO A 181 -14.83 21.64 15.21
N VAL A 182 -14.34 21.04 16.31
CA VAL A 182 -13.74 21.79 17.42
C VAL A 182 -12.20 21.78 17.33
N LYS A 183 -11.61 20.61 17.11
CA LYS A 183 -10.15 20.43 17.08
C LYS A 183 -9.60 20.18 15.67
N GLY A 184 -10.46 20.10 14.66
CA GLY A 184 -10.09 19.77 13.27
C GLY A 184 -9.66 18.32 13.07
N GLY A 185 -9.48 17.93 11.80
CA GLY A 185 -9.10 16.59 11.41
C GLY A 185 -10.24 15.58 11.44
N MET A 186 -9.95 14.35 10.98
CA MET A 186 -10.92 13.27 10.83
C MET A 186 -10.61 12.14 11.81
N PHE A 187 -11.64 11.61 12.48
CA PHE A 187 -11.53 10.38 13.26
C PHE A 187 -11.56 9.15 12.35
N TRP A 188 -10.76 8.13 12.65
CA TRP A 188 -10.69 6.93 11.81
C TRP A 188 -11.84 5.95 12.05
N ASP A 189 -12.45 5.98 13.25
CA ASP A 189 -13.48 5.06 13.69
C ASP A 189 -14.71 5.75 14.28
N PHE A 190 -15.79 5.00 14.42
CA PHE A 190 -17.07 5.48 14.99
C PHE A 190 -16.99 5.83 16.49
N LYS A 191 -15.94 5.39 17.17
CA LYS A 191 -15.72 5.67 18.60
C LYS A 191 -14.93 6.96 18.81
N HIS A 192 -14.45 7.58 17.73
CA HIS A 192 -13.58 8.76 17.77
C HIS A 192 -12.30 8.51 18.60
N SER A 193 -11.73 7.31 18.48
CA SER A 193 -10.60 6.88 19.32
C SER A 193 -9.27 7.50 18.91
N GLY A 194 -9.14 7.99 17.68
CA GLY A 194 -7.94 8.64 17.18
C GLY A 194 -8.13 9.27 15.82
N LYS A 195 -7.20 10.15 15.44
CA LYS A 195 -7.13 10.83 14.14
C LYS A 195 -5.90 10.33 13.40
N ASN A 196 -6.09 9.30 12.58
CA ASN A 196 -5.01 8.57 11.95
C ASN A 196 -4.72 9.11 10.54
N ALA A 197 -3.51 8.87 10.05
CA ALA A 197 -3.12 9.22 8.68
C ALA A 197 -4.00 8.51 7.64
N CYS A 198 -4.41 7.27 7.90
CA CYS A 198 -5.24 6.45 7.02
C CYS A 198 -6.62 7.03 6.67
N ILE A 199 -7.13 7.98 7.44
CA ILE A 199 -8.37 8.70 7.13
C ILE A 199 -8.11 10.14 6.69
N ASN A 200 -7.14 10.83 7.31
CA ASN A 200 -6.95 12.25 7.09
C ASN A 200 -6.43 12.57 5.67
N PHE A 201 -5.32 12.00 5.24
CA PHE A 201 -4.80 12.21 3.88
C PHE A 201 -5.70 11.60 2.79
N PRO A 202 -6.29 10.41 2.93
CA PRO A 202 -7.32 9.91 2.02
C PRO A 202 -8.52 10.82 1.87
N THR A 203 -9.00 11.47 2.96
CA THR A 203 -10.07 12.47 2.86
C THR A 203 -9.68 13.65 1.97
N VAL A 204 -8.43 14.14 2.07
CA VAL A 204 -7.92 15.18 1.15
C VAL A 204 -7.94 14.70 -0.29
N ILE A 205 -7.45 13.49 -0.57
CA ILE A 205 -7.41 12.91 -1.91
C ILE A 205 -8.83 12.79 -2.48
N ALA A 206 -9.76 12.22 -1.72
CA ALA A 206 -11.15 12.07 -2.13
C ALA A 206 -11.81 13.42 -2.41
N ALA A 207 -11.60 14.40 -1.52
CA ALA A 207 -12.16 15.74 -1.67
C ALA A 207 -11.63 16.44 -2.92
N VAL A 208 -10.31 16.40 -3.20
CA VAL A 208 -9.75 17.01 -4.42
C VAL A 208 -10.24 16.30 -5.69
N ARG A 209 -10.34 14.96 -5.68
CA ARG A 209 -10.92 14.23 -6.83
C ARG A 209 -12.39 14.61 -7.05
N LEU A 210 -13.19 14.69 -5.98
CA LEU A 210 -14.59 15.16 -6.09
C LEU A 210 -14.66 16.60 -6.61
N TYR A 211 -13.80 17.52 -6.14
CA TYR A 211 -13.68 18.86 -6.71
C TYR A 211 -13.38 18.81 -8.22
N ASN A 212 -12.41 17.99 -8.62
CA ASN A 212 -12.01 17.90 -10.04
C ASN A 212 -13.14 17.48 -10.97
N VAL A 213 -14.04 16.62 -10.51
CA VAL A 213 -15.15 16.11 -11.33
C VAL A 213 -16.43 16.92 -11.20
N THR A 214 -16.66 17.56 -10.06
CA THR A 214 -17.91 18.33 -9.80
C THR A 214 -17.75 19.83 -9.97
N LYS A 215 -16.53 20.35 -9.81
CA LYS A 215 -16.19 21.78 -9.70
C LYS A 215 -16.84 22.50 -8.51
N ASP A 216 -17.29 21.74 -7.52
CA ASP A 216 -17.83 22.28 -6.27
C ASP A 216 -16.68 22.67 -5.33
N GLU A 217 -16.50 23.98 -5.13
CA GLU A 217 -15.42 24.57 -4.30
C GLU A 217 -15.48 24.12 -2.83
N ALA A 218 -16.63 23.66 -2.34
CA ALA A 218 -16.74 23.15 -0.99
C ALA A 218 -15.81 21.93 -0.75
N TYR A 219 -15.59 21.09 -1.77
CA TYR A 219 -14.65 19.97 -1.65
C TYR A 219 -13.21 20.44 -1.57
N LEU A 220 -12.79 21.41 -2.38
CA LEU A 220 -11.43 21.95 -2.33
C LEU A 220 -11.15 22.66 -1.00
N THR A 221 -12.16 23.37 -0.46
CA THR A 221 -12.08 23.99 0.87
C THR A 221 -11.85 22.94 1.96
N LYS A 222 -12.65 21.89 1.97
CA LYS A 222 -12.49 20.75 2.90
C LYS A 222 -11.13 20.09 2.77
N ALA A 223 -10.64 19.87 1.54
CA ALA A 223 -9.32 19.31 1.30
C ALA A 223 -8.20 20.14 1.90
N LYS A 224 -8.23 21.46 1.70
CA LYS A 224 -7.24 22.39 2.27
C LYS A 224 -7.28 22.39 3.79
N GLU A 225 -8.47 22.38 4.37
CA GLU A 225 -8.67 22.36 5.82
C GLU A 225 -8.06 21.09 6.45
N ILE A 226 -8.42 19.92 5.94
CA ILE A 226 -7.90 18.65 6.47
C ILE A 226 -6.39 18.52 6.22
N TYR A 227 -5.89 18.96 5.06
CA TYR A 227 -4.45 18.95 4.80
C TYR A 227 -3.69 19.86 5.79
N ALA A 228 -4.18 21.07 6.04
CA ALA A 228 -3.54 22.00 6.98
C ALA A 228 -3.47 21.40 8.40
N TRP A 229 -4.55 20.78 8.86
CA TRP A 229 -4.58 20.09 10.14
C TRP A 229 -3.59 18.90 10.16
N SER A 230 -3.61 18.06 9.14
CA SER A 230 -2.76 16.86 9.05
C SER A 230 -1.28 17.20 8.97
N ARG A 231 -0.94 18.26 8.24
CA ARG A 231 0.42 18.77 8.11
C ARG A 231 1.03 19.18 9.47
N ILE A 232 0.23 19.76 10.33
CA ILE A 232 0.66 20.22 11.67
C ILE A 232 0.71 19.04 12.66
N ASN A 233 -0.24 18.14 12.58
CA ASN A 233 -0.47 17.12 13.62
C ASN A 233 0.09 15.74 13.29
N LEU A 234 0.31 15.41 12.01
CA LEU A 234 0.73 14.10 11.55
C LEU A 234 2.01 14.10 10.70
N PHE A 235 2.57 15.27 10.36
CA PHE A 235 3.76 15.33 9.51
C PHE A 235 4.93 16.02 10.22
N ASP A 236 5.98 15.24 10.54
CA ASP A 236 7.28 15.79 10.97
C ASP A 236 8.04 16.26 9.72
N ILE A 237 7.80 17.50 9.31
CA ILE A 237 8.39 18.08 8.10
C ILE A 237 9.92 18.13 8.16
N ALA A 238 10.50 18.26 9.35
CA ALA A 238 11.96 18.32 9.50
C ALA A 238 12.63 16.99 9.16
N LYS A 239 11.92 15.87 9.39
CA LYS A 239 12.41 14.52 9.07
C LYS A 239 11.78 13.97 7.78
N GLY A 240 10.63 14.45 7.37
CA GLY A 240 9.83 13.89 6.29
C GLY A 240 8.97 12.70 6.70
N ARG A 241 8.80 12.47 7.99
CA ARG A 241 8.13 11.30 8.56
C ARG A 241 6.65 11.58 8.81
N VAL A 242 5.78 10.70 8.36
CA VAL A 242 4.33 10.78 8.62
C VAL A 242 3.98 9.90 9.81
N ALA A 243 3.28 10.49 10.79
CA ALA A 243 2.74 9.75 11.93
C ALA A 243 1.57 8.89 11.50
N ASP A 244 1.46 7.71 12.10
CA ASP A 244 0.32 6.83 11.87
C ASP A 244 -0.96 7.37 12.52
N HIS A 245 -0.85 7.87 13.74
CA HIS A 245 -2.01 8.30 14.51
C HIS A 245 -1.72 9.45 15.48
N LYS A 246 -2.79 10.14 15.89
CA LYS A 246 -2.83 11.09 17.00
C LYS A 246 -4.07 10.83 17.86
N VAL A 247 -3.85 10.55 19.14
CA VAL A 247 -4.93 10.30 20.12
C VAL A 247 -5.03 11.49 21.07
N GLY A 248 -6.12 12.19 21.01
CA GLY A 248 -6.37 13.38 21.86
C GLY A 248 -5.26 14.43 21.72
N ASP A 249 -4.75 14.89 22.86
CA ASP A 249 -3.67 15.88 22.92
C ASP A 249 -2.27 15.26 23.04
N ASN A 250 -2.17 13.91 22.96
CA ASN A 250 -0.89 13.20 23.01
C ASN A 250 -0.01 13.57 21.80
N ASN A 251 1.30 13.33 21.92
CA ASN A 251 2.19 13.38 20.77
C ASN A 251 1.76 12.39 19.71
N PRO A 252 1.98 12.69 18.41
CA PRO A 252 1.68 11.75 17.34
C PRO A 252 2.51 10.46 17.49
N GLY A 253 1.88 9.31 17.22
CA GLY A 253 2.53 8.00 17.17
C GLY A 253 3.12 7.77 15.79
N PHE A 254 4.41 7.45 15.74
CA PHE A 254 5.13 7.24 14.49
C PHE A 254 5.38 5.74 14.26
N GLU A 255 4.70 5.23 13.25
CA GLU A 255 4.93 3.90 12.67
C GLU A 255 5.29 4.08 11.19
N ASP A 256 6.41 3.48 10.77
CA ASP A 256 6.93 3.71 9.41
C ASP A 256 6.21 2.84 8.39
N TYR A 257 4.93 3.13 8.16
CA TYR A 257 4.15 2.50 7.10
C TYR A 257 4.23 3.29 5.80
N THR A 258 4.51 2.57 4.71
CA THR A 258 4.68 3.21 3.38
C THR A 258 3.41 3.91 2.90
N TYR A 259 2.22 3.41 3.23
CA TYR A 259 0.96 4.02 2.81
C TYR A 259 0.70 5.39 3.44
N ASN A 260 1.17 5.63 4.67
CA ASN A 260 1.06 6.94 5.32
C ASN A 260 1.86 8.00 4.53
N GLN A 261 3.09 7.65 4.15
CA GLN A 261 3.91 8.49 3.26
C GLN A 261 3.24 8.67 1.90
N GLY A 262 2.73 7.58 1.31
CA GLY A 262 2.05 7.61 0.02
C GLY A 262 0.83 8.51 0.01
N THR A 263 -0.05 8.41 0.99
CA THR A 263 -1.28 9.23 1.05
C THR A 263 -0.99 10.70 1.28
N LEU A 264 0.03 11.06 2.09
CA LEU A 264 0.49 12.44 2.17
C LEU A 264 0.98 12.93 0.80
N ILE A 265 1.82 12.14 0.11
CA ILE A 265 2.32 12.47 -1.23
C ILE A 265 1.15 12.72 -2.20
N GLY A 266 0.17 11.84 -2.22
CA GLY A 266 -1.01 11.96 -3.08
C GLY A 266 -1.85 13.20 -2.78
N ALA A 267 -2.13 13.44 -1.52
CA ALA A 267 -2.86 14.63 -1.05
C ALA A 267 -2.13 15.93 -1.46
N ALA A 268 -0.83 15.98 -1.22
CA ALA A 268 0.01 17.13 -1.52
C ALA A 268 0.11 17.39 -3.04
N VAL A 269 0.38 16.35 -3.85
CA VAL A 269 0.47 16.48 -5.32
C VAL A 269 -0.86 16.92 -5.93
N LEU A 270 -1.98 16.39 -5.45
CA LEU A 270 -3.31 16.79 -5.93
C LEU A 270 -3.62 18.25 -5.57
N LEU A 271 -3.30 18.69 -4.37
CA LEU A 271 -3.44 20.10 -3.99
C LEU A 271 -2.51 21.00 -4.81
N TYR A 272 -1.25 20.61 -5.02
CA TYR A 272 -0.33 21.35 -5.89
C TYR A 272 -0.90 21.54 -7.30
N LYS A 273 -1.38 20.48 -7.93
CA LYS A 273 -1.96 20.52 -9.28
C LYS A 273 -3.18 21.45 -9.39
N ASN A 274 -3.94 21.60 -8.32
CA ASN A 274 -5.15 22.43 -8.31
C ASN A 274 -4.94 23.87 -7.80
N THR A 275 -3.83 24.15 -7.10
CA THR A 275 -3.60 25.47 -6.49
C THR A 275 -2.31 26.15 -6.94
N ASN A 276 -1.42 25.41 -7.59
CA ASN A 276 -0.06 25.82 -7.96
C ASN A 276 0.77 26.32 -6.74
N THR A 277 0.44 25.84 -5.54
CA THR A 277 1.13 26.23 -4.29
C THR A 277 2.34 25.32 -4.07
N GLN A 278 3.55 25.87 -4.22
CA GLN A 278 4.80 25.12 -4.22
C GLN A 278 5.04 24.29 -2.95
N SER A 279 4.62 24.79 -1.78
CA SER A 279 4.83 24.08 -0.50
C SER A 279 4.20 22.70 -0.46
N TYR A 280 3.11 22.46 -1.19
CA TYR A 280 2.54 21.11 -1.29
C TYR A 280 3.46 20.15 -2.07
N LEU A 281 4.04 20.59 -3.18
CA LEU A 281 5.00 19.77 -3.91
C LEU A 281 6.26 19.49 -3.07
N ASP A 282 6.70 20.47 -2.29
CA ASP A 282 7.88 20.31 -1.42
C ASP A 282 7.59 19.32 -0.28
N ASP A 283 6.40 19.35 0.34
CA ASP A 283 5.98 18.36 1.33
C ASP A 283 5.99 16.92 0.72
N ALA A 284 5.45 16.76 -0.49
CA ALA A 284 5.46 15.47 -1.19
C ALA A 284 6.89 14.95 -1.44
N LYS A 285 7.80 15.82 -1.87
CA LYS A 285 9.22 15.47 -2.09
C LYS A 285 9.92 15.07 -0.79
N ILE A 286 9.67 15.79 0.30
CA ILE A 286 10.25 15.51 1.61
C ILE A 286 9.79 14.13 2.09
N ALA A 287 8.51 13.82 2.00
CA ALA A 287 7.95 12.51 2.38
C ALA A 287 8.49 11.37 1.50
N ALA A 288 8.57 11.57 0.19
CA ALA A 288 9.13 10.57 -0.73
C ALA A 288 10.62 10.31 -0.46
N ASN A 289 11.39 11.36 -0.16
CA ASN A 289 12.80 11.23 0.20
C ASN A 289 12.99 10.49 1.52
N TYR A 290 12.13 10.70 2.51
CA TYR A 290 12.16 9.92 3.75
C TYR A 290 11.94 8.43 3.47
N THR A 291 10.93 8.09 2.67
CA THR A 291 10.67 6.69 2.31
C THR A 291 11.84 6.08 1.56
N LYS A 292 12.40 6.81 0.59
CA LYS A 292 13.51 6.35 -0.24
C LYS A 292 14.81 6.15 0.54
N ASN A 293 15.14 7.09 1.43
CA ASN A 293 16.47 7.15 2.03
C ASN A 293 16.54 6.60 3.46
N ILE A 294 15.40 6.55 4.17
CA ILE A 294 15.35 6.16 5.59
C ILE A 294 14.54 4.86 5.78
N MET A 295 13.37 4.74 5.17
CA MET A 295 12.55 3.53 5.32
C MET A 295 13.07 2.37 4.45
N SER A 296 13.65 2.66 3.29
CA SER A 296 14.27 1.63 2.45
C SER A 296 15.56 1.12 3.05
N ASP A 297 15.91 -0.11 2.73
CA ASP A 297 17.18 -0.68 3.15
C ASP A 297 18.38 -0.01 2.43
N PRO A 298 19.64 -0.30 2.83
CA PRO A 298 20.82 0.30 2.21
C PRO A 298 20.97 0.02 0.71
N SER A 299 20.28 -0.98 0.16
CA SER A 299 20.23 -1.23 -1.30
C SER A 299 19.15 -0.43 -2.01
N GLY A 300 18.31 0.28 -1.29
CA GLY A 300 17.19 1.07 -1.82
C GLY A 300 15.89 0.29 -1.99
N ILE A 301 15.78 -0.90 -1.40
CA ILE A 301 14.55 -1.70 -1.47
C ILE A 301 13.61 -1.31 -0.33
N LEU A 302 12.35 -1.10 -0.67
CA LEU A 302 11.26 -0.79 0.25
C LEU A 302 11.09 -1.88 1.31
N PRO A 303 10.62 -1.52 2.54
CA PRO A 303 10.42 -2.47 3.62
C PRO A 303 9.41 -3.56 3.23
N ALA A 304 9.61 -4.76 3.74
CA ALA A 304 8.66 -5.87 3.52
C ALA A 304 7.29 -5.57 4.12
N GLU A 305 7.26 -4.76 5.17
CA GLU A 305 6.11 -4.55 6.06
C GLU A 305 5.64 -5.85 6.72
N GLY A 306 4.64 -5.80 7.57
CA GLY A 306 4.17 -6.98 8.28
C GLY A 306 3.08 -7.74 7.52
N ASP A 307 2.63 -8.82 8.14
CA ASP A 307 1.44 -9.57 7.76
C ASP A 307 0.24 -9.28 8.68
N TRP A 308 0.47 -8.51 9.73
CA TRP A 308 -0.58 -8.00 10.59
C TRP A 308 -1.43 -6.97 9.84
N ASN A 309 -2.76 -7.10 9.94
CA ASN A 309 -3.73 -6.16 9.39
C ASN A 309 -3.47 -5.80 7.90
N GLU A 310 -3.20 -6.83 7.08
CA GLU A 310 -2.97 -6.74 5.62
C GLU A 310 -1.85 -5.77 5.18
N GLN A 311 -0.85 -5.51 6.02
CA GLN A 311 0.23 -4.54 5.76
C GLN A 311 0.99 -4.78 4.46
N GLY A 312 0.97 -5.98 3.90
CA GLY A 312 1.58 -6.28 2.61
C GLY A 312 1.05 -5.44 1.45
N VAL A 313 -0.19 -4.90 1.55
CA VAL A 313 -0.81 -4.05 0.52
C VAL A 313 -0.33 -2.60 0.55
N LEU A 314 0.26 -2.14 1.64
CA LEU A 314 0.53 -0.71 1.89
C LEU A 314 1.41 -0.08 0.80
N LYS A 315 2.38 -0.85 0.29
CA LYS A 315 3.23 -0.40 -0.83
C LYS A 315 2.47 -0.19 -2.14
N ALA A 316 1.31 -0.83 -2.35
CA ALA A 316 0.49 -0.55 -3.53
C ALA A 316 -0.09 0.87 -3.49
N ILE A 317 -0.51 1.32 -2.30
CA ILE A 317 -0.98 2.68 -2.07
C ILE A 317 0.16 3.68 -2.26
N PHE A 318 1.33 3.38 -1.71
CA PHE A 318 2.52 4.20 -1.91
C PHE A 318 2.89 4.33 -3.39
N ALA A 319 2.89 3.23 -4.15
CA ALA A 319 3.19 3.21 -5.58
C ALA A 319 2.27 4.14 -6.38
N GLN A 320 0.95 4.13 -6.07
CA GLN A 320 -0.05 4.96 -6.73
C GLN A 320 0.33 6.44 -6.67
N TYR A 321 0.68 6.92 -5.50
CA TYR A 321 0.95 8.34 -5.28
C TYR A 321 2.40 8.73 -5.56
N LEU A 322 3.34 7.80 -5.46
CA LEU A 322 4.69 8.00 -5.97
C LEU A 322 4.69 8.22 -7.49
N ALA A 323 3.83 7.52 -8.23
CA ALA A 323 3.67 7.72 -9.67
C ALA A 323 3.12 9.12 -10.00
N ASP A 324 2.20 9.62 -9.18
CA ASP A 324 1.69 10.99 -9.32
C ASP A 324 2.77 12.04 -9.05
N LEU A 325 3.62 11.82 -8.05
CA LEU A 325 4.77 12.68 -7.77
C LEU A 325 5.82 12.63 -8.89
N ALA A 326 6.15 11.44 -9.38
CA ALA A 326 7.12 11.27 -10.46
C ALA A 326 6.69 12.01 -11.74
N LYS A 327 5.38 12.05 -12.03
CA LYS A 327 4.81 12.85 -13.14
C LYS A 327 4.85 14.35 -12.85
N ALA A 328 4.58 14.77 -11.62
CA ALA A 328 4.58 16.18 -11.22
C ALA A 328 6.00 16.75 -11.08
N TYR A 329 6.97 15.91 -10.75
CA TYR A 329 8.38 16.27 -10.59
C TYR A 329 9.31 15.26 -11.29
N PRO A 330 9.41 15.30 -12.65
CA PRO A 330 10.22 14.34 -13.43
C PRO A 330 11.72 14.42 -13.15
N ALA A 331 12.20 15.55 -12.60
CA ALA A 331 13.62 15.73 -12.25
C ALA A 331 14.05 14.88 -11.05
N GLY A 332 13.10 14.36 -10.27
CA GLY A 332 13.38 13.38 -9.22
C GLY A 332 13.54 11.97 -9.79
N ASP A 333 14.43 11.17 -9.21
CA ASP A 333 14.66 9.76 -9.65
C ASP A 333 13.65 8.78 -9.06
N TYR A 334 12.46 9.24 -8.71
CA TYR A 334 11.43 8.39 -8.09
C TYR A 334 10.96 7.27 -9.01
N ALA A 335 10.80 7.55 -10.30
CA ALA A 335 10.43 6.53 -11.28
C ALA A 335 11.51 5.44 -11.41
N LYS A 336 12.78 5.84 -11.49
CA LYS A 336 13.91 4.90 -11.57
C LYS A 336 13.99 4.01 -10.32
N TRP A 337 13.80 4.61 -9.14
CA TRP A 337 13.77 3.87 -7.89
C TRP A 337 12.56 2.93 -7.78
N ALA A 338 11.39 3.35 -8.23
CA ALA A 338 10.18 2.52 -8.29
C ALA A 338 10.38 1.31 -9.22
N ILE A 339 10.94 1.52 -10.42
CA ILE A 339 11.28 0.47 -11.37
C ILE A 339 12.25 -0.54 -10.74
N PHE A 340 13.30 -0.07 -10.06
CA PHE A 340 14.24 -0.95 -9.38
C PHE A 340 13.59 -1.85 -8.33
N ASN A 341 12.64 -1.33 -7.55
CA ASN A 341 11.85 -2.12 -6.59
C ASN A 341 10.94 -3.15 -7.29
N ALA A 342 10.29 -2.75 -8.38
CA ALA A 342 9.45 -3.64 -9.17
C ALA A 342 10.27 -4.77 -9.84
N ASP A 343 11.42 -4.46 -10.40
CA ASP A 343 12.36 -5.43 -10.99
C ASP A 343 12.82 -6.46 -9.97
N THR A 344 13.17 -5.99 -8.77
CA THR A 344 13.59 -6.87 -7.67
C THR A 344 12.46 -7.83 -7.28
N ALA A 345 11.24 -7.31 -7.15
CA ALA A 345 10.08 -8.15 -6.83
C ALA A 345 9.75 -9.15 -7.95
N TRP A 346 9.81 -8.71 -9.19
CA TRP A 346 9.55 -9.56 -10.37
C TRP A 346 10.59 -10.65 -10.53
N GLY A 347 11.86 -10.35 -10.27
CA GLY A 347 12.97 -11.31 -10.26
C GLY A 347 12.80 -12.41 -9.20
N ASN A 348 12.12 -12.11 -8.10
CA ASN A 348 11.87 -13.02 -6.98
C ASN A 348 10.45 -13.62 -6.96
N ARG A 349 9.68 -13.50 -8.06
CA ARG A 349 8.34 -14.07 -8.16
C ARG A 349 8.33 -15.59 -8.05
N ASP A 350 7.22 -16.18 -7.69
CA ASP A 350 6.96 -17.58 -7.95
C ASP A 350 6.82 -17.80 -9.47
N PHE A 351 7.79 -18.43 -10.08
CA PHE A 351 7.83 -18.63 -11.55
C PHE A 351 6.72 -19.52 -12.06
N GLY A 352 6.19 -20.44 -11.23
CA GLY A 352 5.09 -21.33 -11.60
C GLY A 352 3.73 -20.62 -11.62
N ARG A 353 3.52 -19.72 -10.67
CA ARG A 353 2.26 -18.96 -10.52
C ARG A 353 2.33 -17.54 -11.07
N GLY A 354 3.51 -16.97 -11.28
CA GLY A 354 3.72 -15.63 -11.76
C GLY A 354 3.36 -14.54 -10.74
N ILE A 355 3.26 -14.88 -9.44
CA ILE A 355 2.93 -13.95 -8.37
C ILE A 355 4.16 -13.54 -7.56
N MET A 356 4.10 -12.37 -6.99
CA MET A 356 5.15 -11.78 -6.15
C MET A 356 4.73 -11.78 -4.68
N HIS A 357 5.65 -11.40 -3.79
CA HIS A 357 5.42 -11.36 -2.36
C HIS A 357 5.81 -9.99 -1.78
N ARG A 358 5.28 -9.63 -0.61
CA ARG A 358 5.56 -8.35 0.08
C ARG A 358 7.04 -8.09 0.36
N ASN A 359 7.83 -9.14 0.56
CA ASN A 359 9.29 -9.01 0.67
C ASN A 359 9.94 -9.14 -0.72
N TYR A 360 10.28 -8.01 -1.31
CA TYR A 360 10.82 -7.97 -2.67
C TYR A 360 12.19 -8.63 -2.82
N LYS A 361 12.94 -8.79 -1.71
CA LYS A 361 14.30 -9.37 -1.70
C LYS A 361 14.32 -10.89 -1.53
N ALA A 362 13.20 -11.48 -1.17
CA ALA A 362 13.11 -12.91 -0.95
C ALA A 362 12.28 -13.58 -2.04
N PRO A 363 12.58 -14.83 -2.40
CA PRO A 363 11.72 -15.61 -3.29
C PRO A 363 10.29 -15.68 -2.76
N CYS A 364 9.32 -15.52 -3.66
CA CYS A 364 7.91 -15.67 -3.30
C CYS A 364 7.66 -17.11 -2.79
N PRO A 365 6.99 -17.28 -1.64
CA PRO A 365 6.69 -18.60 -1.11
C PRO A 365 5.87 -19.45 -2.10
N THR A 366 6.19 -20.74 -2.18
CA THR A 366 5.44 -21.72 -3.02
C THR A 366 4.15 -22.22 -2.36
N GLY A 367 3.99 -21.99 -1.07
CA GLY A 367 2.78 -22.32 -0.29
C GLY A 367 1.64 -21.32 -0.47
N VAL A 368 0.84 -21.17 0.59
CA VAL A 368 -0.24 -20.19 0.65
C VAL A 368 0.34 -18.79 0.67
N VAL A 369 -0.16 -17.91 -0.19
CA VAL A 369 0.19 -16.49 -0.27
C VAL A 369 -1.08 -15.68 -0.18
N GLN A 370 -1.06 -14.63 0.61
CA GLN A 370 -2.18 -13.70 0.76
C GLN A 370 -2.25 -12.74 -0.45
N SER A 371 -3.46 -12.36 -0.84
CA SER A 371 -3.63 -11.41 -1.95
C SER A 371 -3.01 -10.04 -1.67
N TYR A 372 -3.08 -9.57 -0.42
CA TYR A 372 -2.46 -8.31 -0.03
C TYR A 372 -0.93 -8.35 -0.17
N GLU A 373 -0.29 -9.49 0.09
CA GLU A 373 1.16 -9.64 -0.09
C GLU A 373 1.58 -9.59 -1.56
N SER A 374 0.73 -10.14 -2.46
CA SER A 374 1.01 -10.20 -3.90
C SER A 374 0.70 -8.91 -4.65
N SER A 375 -0.17 -8.04 -4.12
CA SER A 375 -0.75 -6.92 -4.87
C SER A 375 0.20 -5.76 -5.08
N SER A 376 1.13 -5.52 -4.14
CA SER A 376 1.91 -4.29 -4.12
C SER A 376 2.88 -4.16 -5.29
N ALA A 377 3.62 -5.23 -5.61
CA ALA A 377 4.53 -5.20 -6.76
C ALA A 377 3.78 -5.12 -8.10
N VAL A 378 2.56 -5.67 -8.17
CA VAL A 378 1.67 -5.49 -9.34
C VAL A 378 1.39 -4.01 -9.57
N ALA A 379 1.04 -3.25 -8.50
CA ALA A 379 0.82 -1.80 -8.61
C ALA A 379 2.03 -1.07 -9.18
N PHE A 380 3.24 -1.33 -8.65
CA PHE A 380 4.47 -0.74 -9.16
C PHE A 380 4.68 -1.06 -10.66
N MET A 381 4.52 -2.32 -11.06
CA MET A 381 4.70 -2.74 -12.45
C MET A 381 3.67 -2.08 -13.39
N GLN A 382 2.42 -1.87 -12.98
CA GLN A 382 1.44 -1.18 -13.82
C GLN A 382 1.74 0.32 -13.97
N LEU A 383 2.14 0.98 -12.88
CA LEU A 383 2.31 2.43 -12.81
C LEU A 383 3.62 2.92 -13.42
N PHE A 384 4.64 2.07 -13.43
CA PHE A 384 5.99 2.41 -13.87
C PHE A 384 6.49 1.53 -15.03
N ALA A 385 5.59 0.80 -15.70
CA ALA A 385 5.96 0.06 -16.90
C ALA A 385 6.59 0.98 -17.94
N PRO A 386 7.65 0.51 -18.63
CA PRO A 386 8.20 1.26 -19.76
C PRO A 386 7.11 1.47 -20.84
N ALA A 387 7.23 2.54 -21.60
CA ALA A 387 6.38 2.74 -22.79
C ALA A 387 6.65 1.59 -23.79
N ASN A 388 5.59 1.14 -24.46
CA ASN A 388 5.69 0.14 -25.52
C ASN A 388 6.41 0.72 -26.73
#